data_01704534c8205a702c0585c7263c61d6
#
_entry.id   01704534c8205a702c0585c7263c61d6
#
_cell.length_a   1.000
_cell.length_b   1.000
_cell.length_c   1.000
_cell.angle_alpha   90.00
_cell.angle_beta   90.00
_cell.angle_gamma   90.00
#
_symmetry.space_group_name_H-M   'P 1'
#
loop_
_entity.id
_entity.type
_entity.pdbx_description
1 polymer ?
#
loop_
_entity_poly.entity_id
_entity_poly.type
_entity_poly.pdbx_seq_one_letter_code
_entity_poly.pdbx_strand_id
1 'polypeptide(L)'
;GMKLAMQAGILPQNPIINELNFWAGYFIFVSLMYMGVLKPSTDSLTAIKPLARQIRADQEFQLAIDSLGKLDELVSFYEYARAMQPHKMTLPKMEYAARHYLRATSVVNPIMAKNDPDWVPIDITFDGCKLTFYTGRHSAGKTTIGKTVPQIQLMAQIGSYVPAEEAEISVADRILYAFHLPDILQNRAGDFETDLKRTRDSFYAATPRSLYVYNALASGTTTREEIEQSYGILHDFATKGGNTIYI
;
A
#
# COMPACT_ATOMS: atom_id res chain seq x y z
N GLY A 1 -4.49 -19.76 -57.20
CA GLY A 1 -4.04 -20.71 -58.23
C GLY A 1 -5.19 -21.42 -58.90
N MET A 2 -5.86 -22.36 -58.23
CA MET A 2 -6.82 -23.30 -58.83
C MET A 2 -8.15 -22.66 -59.31
N LYS A 3 -8.71 -21.68 -58.57
CA LYS A 3 -9.88 -20.91 -58.98
C LYS A 3 -9.65 -20.05 -60.24
N LEU A 4 -8.48 -19.47 -60.37
CA LEU A 4 -8.10 -18.70 -61.55
C LEU A 4 -7.91 -19.58 -62.80
N ALA A 5 -7.39 -20.80 -62.64
CA ALA A 5 -7.24 -21.80 -63.72
C ALA A 5 -8.61 -22.36 -64.17
N MET A 6 -9.59 -22.49 -63.26
CA MET A 6 -10.96 -22.88 -63.57
C MET A 6 -11.73 -21.75 -64.31
N GLN A 7 -11.55 -20.47 -63.90
CA GLN A 7 -12.13 -19.31 -64.60
C GLN A 7 -11.52 -19.09 -66.01
N ALA A 8 -10.27 -19.47 -66.19
CA ALA A 8 -9.57 -19.39 -67.48
C ALA A 8 -9.92 -20.54 -68.47
N GLY A 9 -10.81 -21.47 -68.10
CA GLY A 9 -11.21 -22.58 -68.96
C GLY A 9 -10.13 -23.66 -69.15
N ILE A 10 -9.08 -23.62 -68.35
CA ILE A 10 -7.93 -24.53 -68.45
C ILE A 10 -8.19 -25.89 -67.79
N LEU A 11 -9.16 -25.92 -66.83
CA LEU A 11 -9.55 -27.15 -66.16
C LEU A 11 -11.07 -27.38 -66.37
N PRO A 12 -11.51 -28.61 -66.61
CA PRO A 12 -12.92 -28.93 -66.75
C PRO A 12 -13.65 -28.66 -65.46
N GLN A 13 -14.81 -27.96 -65.52
CA GLN A 13 -15.67 -27.77 -64.36
C GLN A 13 -16.33 -29.10 -63.99
N ASN A 14 -15.70 -29.81 -63.10
CA ASN A 14 -16.26 -31.05 -62.58
C ASN A 14 -17.07 -30.73 -61.33
N PRO A 15 -18.38 -30.94 -61.27
CA PRO A 15 -19.24 -30.62 -60.13
C PRO A 15 -18.76 -31.33 -58.85
N ILE A 16 -18.17 -32.48 -58.94
CA ILE A 16 -17.62 -33.25 -57.82
C ILE A 16 -16.46 -32.50 -57.17
N ILE A 17 -15.58 -31.88 -57.98
CA ILE A 17 -14.43 -31.14 -57.45
C ILE A 17 -14.92 -29.87 -56.71
N ASN A 18 -15.96 -29.20 -57.16
CA ASN A 18 -16.55 -28.05 -56.52
C ASN A 18 -17.21 -28.41 -55.17
N GLU A 19 -17.92 -29.54 -55.14
CA GLU A 19 -18.45 -30.07 -53.87
C GLU A 19 -17.37 -30.44 -52.89
N LEU A 20 -16.33 -31.16 -53.31
CA LEU A 20 -15.21 -31.50 -52.45
C LEU A 20 -14.51 -30.28 -51.89
N ASN A 21 -14.29 -29.23 -52.66
CA ASN A 21 -13.71 -27.98 -52.21
C ASN A 21 -14.61 -27.23 -51.21
N PHE A 22 -15.94 -27.27 -51.44
CA PHE A 22 -16.90 -26.70 -50.50
C PHE A 22 -16.86 -27.42 -49.15
N TRP A 23 -16.91 -28.74 -49.13
CA TRP A 23 -16.86 -29.54 -47.93
C TRP A 23 -15.52 -29.40 -47.21
N ALA A 24 -14.40 -29.38 -47.94
CA ALA A 24 -13.09 -29.12 -47.35
C ALA A 24 -12.99 -27.75 -46.67
N GLY A 25 -13.49 -26.70 -47.32
CA GLY A 25 -13.61 -25.35 -46.75
C GLY A 25 -14.47 -25.30 -45.51
N TYR A 26 -15.63 -25.97 -45.55
CA TYR A 26 -16.50 -26.09 -44.41
C TYR A 26 -15.85 -26.78 -43.21
N PHE A 27 -15.19 -27.91 -43.41
CA PHE A 27 -14.48 -28.63 -42.36
C PHE A 27 -13.35 -27.79 -41.76
N ILE A 28 -12.59 -27.08 -42.58
CA ILE A 28 -11.54 -26.17 -42.11
C ILE A 28 -12.16 -25.05 -41.27
N PHE A 29 -13.25 -24.44 -41.73
CA PHE A 29 -13.94 -23.36 -40.99
C PHE A 29 -14.49 -23.87 -39.66
N VAL A 30 -15.19 -25.01 -39.65
CA VAL A 30 -15.72 -25.61 -38.40
C VAL A 30 -14.57 -25.98 -37.45
N SER A 31 -13.46 -26.52 -37.95
CA SER A 31 -12.28 -26.84 -37.15
C SER A 31 -11.65 -25.60 -36.54
N LEU A 32 -11.54 -24.49 -37.27
CA LEU A 32 -11.03 -23.22 -36.78
C LEU A 32 -11.97 -22.59 -35.74
N MET A 33 -13.28 -22.63 -35.99
CA MET A 33 -14.29 -22.19 -35.02
C MET A 33 -14.24 -23.02 -33.72
N TYR A 34 -14.12 -24.33 -33.84
CA TYR A 34 -13.98 -25.21 -32.69
C TYR A 34 -12.72 -24.92 -31.91
N MET A 35 -11.57 -24.82 -32.56
CA MET A 35 -10.27 -24.56 -31.91
C MET A 35 -10.20 -23.15 -31.31
N GLY A 36 -10.72 -22.14 -32.02
CA GLY A 36 -10.60 -20.73 -31.61
C GLY A 36 -11.65 -20.27 -30.59
N VAL A 37 -12.86 -20.79 -30.66
CA VAL A 37 -13.99 -20.29 -29.85
C VAL A 37 -14.56 -21.36 -28.92
N LEU A 38 -14.93 -22.52 -29.45
CA LEU A 38 -15.64 -23.52 -28.66
C LEU A 38 -14.73 -24.23 -27.66
N LYS A 39 -13.52 -24.63 -28.07
CA LYS A 39 -12.58 -25.34 -27.22
C LYS A 39 -12.15 -24.53 -26.00
N PRO A 40 -11.69 -23.25 -26.12
CA PRO A 40 -11.34 -22.45 -24.94
C PRO A 40 -12.52 -22.24 -23.99
N SER A 41 -13.75 -22.08 -24.54
CA SER A 41 -14.95 -21.93 -23.73
C SER A 41 -15.34 -23.22 -23.00
N THR A 42 -15.26 -24.37 -23.68
CA THR A 42 -15.54 -25.67 -23.06
C THR A 42 -14.48 -26.05 -22.04
N ASP A 43 -13.20 -25.86 -22.33
CA ASP A 43 -12.10 -26.14 -21.39
C ASP A 43 -12.23 -25.28 -20.12
N SER A 44 -12.62 -24.00 -20.26
CA SER A 44 -12.89 -23.13 -19.12
C SER A 44 -14.03 -23.64 -18.23
N LEU A 45 -15.12 -24.14 -18.83
CA LEU A 45 -16.30 -24.58 -18.09
C LEU A 45 -16.14 -26.00 -17.52
N THR A 46 -15.52 -26.90 -18.27
CA THR A 46 -15.47 -28.34 -17.93
C THR A 46 -14.24 -28.75 -17.14
N ALA A 47 -13.12 -28.05 -17.28
CA ALA A 47 -11.89 -28.38 -16.59
C ALA A 47 -11.41 -27.27 -15.65
N ILE A 48 -11.23 -26.04 -16.14
CA ILE A 48 -10.59 -24.98 -15.36
C ILE A 48 -11.45 -24.53 -14.18
N LYS A 49 -12.74 -24.27 -14.40
CA LYS A 49 -13.63 -23.80 -13.31
C LYS A 49 -13.88 -24.86 -12.23
N PRO A 50 -14.15 -26.13 -12.55
CA PRO A 50 -14.26 -27.16 -11.52
C PRO A 50 -12.97 -27.37 -10.76
N LEU A 51 -11.82 -27.43 -11.44
CA LEU A 51 -10.51 -27.57 -10.81
C LEU A 51 -10.20 -26.39 -9.88
N ALA A 52 -10.45 -25.15 -10.34
CA ALA A 52 -10.28 -23.96 -9.51
C ALA A 52 -11.18 -23.97 -8.27
N ARG A 53 -12.40 -24.52 -8.37
CA ARG A 53 -13.29 -24.69 -7.21
C ARG A 53 -12.76 -25.75 -6.24
N GLN A 54 -12.26 -26.88 -6.73
CA GLN A 54 -11.65 -27.91 -5.91
C GLN A 54 -10.43 -27.39 -5.16
N ILE A 55 -9.51 -26.71 -5.85
CA ILE A 55 -8.30 -26.10 -5.26
C ILE A 55 -8.69 -25.07 -4.19
N ARG A 56 -9.72 -24.25 -4.43
CA ARG A 56 -10.19 -23.28 -3.44
C ARG A 56 -10.88 -23.93 -2.23
N ALA A 57 -11.47 -25.08 -2.37
CA ALA A 57 -12.12 -25.83 -1.32
C ALA A 57 -11.16 -26.75 -0.54
N ASP A 58 -9.98 -27.00 -1.09
CA ASP A 58 -8.96 -27.87 -0.50
C ASP A 58 -8.23 -27.13 0.62
N GLN A 59 -8.48 -27.54 1.87
CA GLN A 59 -7.87 -26.92 3.04
C GLN A 59 -6.35 -27.13 3.12
N GLU A 60 -5.85 -28.28 2.71
CA GLU A 60 -4.40 -28.54 2.72
C GLU A 60 -3.68 -27.65 1.72
N PHE A 61 -4.27 -27.44 0.55
CA PHE A 61 -3.74 -26.53 -0.44
C PHE A 61 -3.74 -25.07 0.03
N GLN A 62 -4.81 -24.63 0.69
CA GLN A 62 -4.88 -23.30 1.28
C GLN A 62 -3.81 -23.10 2.38
N LEU A 63 -3.65 -24.08 3.26
CA LEU A 63 -2.61 -24.06 4.29
C LEU A 63 -1.19 -24.02 3.70
N ALA A 64 -0.98 -24.73 2.60
CA ALA A 64 0.32 -24.70 1.90
C ALA A 64 0.60 -23.32 1.30
N ILE A 65 -0.39 -22.69 0.64
CA ILE A 65 -0.26 -21.32 0.12
C ILE A 65 -0.02 -20.31 1.25
N ASP A 66 -0.77 -20.39 2.35
CA ASP A 66 -0.59 -19.51 3.50
C ASP A 66 0.81 -19.66 4.11
N SER A 67 1.31 -20.90 4.16
CA SER A 67 2.67 -21.18 4.66
C SER A 67 3.75 -20.61 3.74
N LEU A 68 3.57 -20.73 2.43
CA LEU A 68 4.46 -20.11 1.44
C LEU A 68 4.39 -18.58 1.53
N GLY A 69 3.19 -18.00 1.71
CA GLY A 69 3.02 -16.56 1.89
C GLY A 69 3.77 -16.05 3.13
N LYS A 70 3.68 -16.76 4.26
CA LYS A 70 4.46 -16.42 5.47
C LYS A 70 5.95 -16.51 5.26
N LEU A 71 6.41 -17.51 4.52
CA LEU A 71 7.84 -17.63 4.21
C LEU A 71 8.32 -16.47 3.31
N ASP A 72 7.55 -16.13 2.29
CA ASP A 72 7.82 -15.00 1.40
C ASP A 72 7.86 -13.66 2.17
N GLU A 73 6.94 -13.46 3.11
CA GLU A 73 6.92 -12.30 4.01
C GLU A 73 8.23 -12.21 4.83
N LEU A 74 8.65 -13.31 5.47
CA LEU A 74 9.89 -13.34 6.26
C LEU A 74 11.13 -13.07 5.40
N VAL A 75 11.19 -13.65 4.21
CA VAL A 75 12.28 -13.42 3.25
C VAL A 75 12.31 -11.95 2.83
N SER A 76 11.15 -11.37 2.53
CA SER A 76 11.02 -9.95 2.15
C SER A 76 11.49 -9.01 3.26
N PHE A 77 11.16 -9.30 4.52
CA PHE A 77 11.64 -8.52 5.67
C PHE A 77 13.16 -8.62 5.83
N TYR A 78 13.71 -9.82 5.66
CA TYR A 78 15.15 -10.01 5.72
C TYR A 78 15.89 -9.30 4.58
N GLU A 79 15.39 -9.41 3.35
CA GLU A 79 15.97 -8.72 2.20
C GLU A 79 15.91 -7.19 2.34
N TYR A 80 14.80 -6.67 2.88
CA TYR A 80 14.69 -5.26 3.19
C TYR A 80 15.75 -4.84 4.23
N ALA A 81 15.88 -5.58 5.34
CA ALA A 81 16.88 -5.27 6.36
C ALA A 81 18.30 -5.31 5.80
N ARG A 82 18.59 -6.26 4.90
CA ARG A 82 19.87 -6.34 4.20
C ARG A 82 20.11 -5.16 3.26
N ALA A 83 19.06 -4.72 2.54
CA ALA A 83 19.14 -3.61 1.60
C ALA A 83 19.32 -2.24 2.28
N MET A 84 19.05 -2.15 3.59
CA MET A 84 19.24 -0.93 4.38
C MET A 84 20.68 -0.76 4.90
N GLN A 85 21.58 -1.73 4.72
CA GLN A 85 22.97 -1.56 5.13
C GLN A 85 23.61 -0.35 4.44
N PRO A 86 24.45 0.45 5.16
CA PRO A 86 25.06 0.19 6.48
C PRO A 86 24.20 0.59 7.69
N HIS A 87 22.97 1.07 7.51
CA HIS A 87 22.12 1.46 8.63
C HIS A 87 21.76 0.26 9.51
N LYS A 88 21.66 0.51 10.81
CA LYS A 88 21.28 -0.52 11.78
C LYS A 88 19.81 -0.85 11.62
N MET A 89 19.51 -2.14 11.69
CA MET A 89 18.16 -2.69 11.61
C MET A 89 17.91 -3.59 12.82
N THR A 90 16.76 -3.42 13.47
CA THR A 90 16.38 -4.22 14.63
C THR A 90 14.93 -4.71 14.52
N LEU A 91 14.64 -5.85 15.15
CA LEU A 91 13.27 -6.26 15.42
C LEU A 91 12.78 -5.49 16.65
N PRO A 92 11.73 -4.68 16.54
CA PRO A 92 11.27 -3.89 17.67
C PRO A 92 10.64 -4.78 18.75
N LYS A 93 10.86 -4.41 20.00
CA LYS A 93 10.10 -4.98 21.12
C LYS A 93 8.71 -4.37 21.13
N MET A 94 7.70 -5.21 20.88
CA MET A 94 6.32 -4.77 20.83
C MET A 94 5.58 -5.09 22.13
N GLU A 95 4.82 -4.12 22.64
CA GLU A 95 4.04 -4.29 23.88
C GLU A 95 2.61 -3.75 23.72
N TYR A 96 1.66 -4.40 24.39
CA TYR A 96 0.33 -3.84 24.57
C TYR A 96 0.32 -2.95 25.82
N ALA A 97 0.21 -1.63 25.61
CA ALA A 97 0.17 -0.65 26.69
C ALA A 97 -1.18 0.06 26.78
N ALA A 98 -1.51 0.62 27.93
CA ALA A 98 -2.72 1.42 28.13
C ALA A 98 -2.68 2.74 27.34
N ARG A 99 -1.47 3.24 27.04
CA ARG A 99 -1.21 4.44 26.24
C ARG A 99 -0.14 4.15 25.21
N HIS A 100 -0.20 4.85 24.09
CA HIS A 100 0.82 4.76 23.05
C HIS A 100 2.15 5.31 23.56
N TYR A 101 3.23 4.56 23.32
CA TYR A 101 4.60 5.03 23.44
C TYR A 101 5.48 4.48 22.31
N LEU A 102 6.53 5.20 22.01
CA LEU A 102 7.57 4.81 21.05
C LEU A 102 8.92 5.32 21.55
N ARG A 103 9.88 4.43 21.74
CA ARG A 103 11.27 4.73 22.10
C ARG A 103 12.15 4.03 21.09
N ALA A 104 12.97 4.77 20.38
CA ALA A 104 13.90 4.19 19.43
C ALA A 104 15.18 5.04 19.32
N THR A 105 16.33 4.38 19.20
CA THR A 105 17.64 5.01 19.10
C THR A 105 18.23 4.83 17.71
N SER A 106 19.00 5.80 17.25
CA SER A 106 19.67 5.81 15.93
C SER A 106 18.72 5.49 14.77
N VAL A 107 17.58 6.13 14.78
CA VAL A 107 16.53 5.93 13.79
C VAL A 107 16.85 6.64 12.48
N VAL A 108 16.69 5.97 11.36
CA VAL A 108 16.74 6.57 10.03
C VAL A 108 15.41 6.41 9.29
N ASN A 109 15.15 7.26 8.29
CA ASN A 109 13.91 7.14 7.52
C ASN A 109 13.94 5.88 6.64
N PRO A 110 12.95 4.98 6.73
CA PRO A 110 12.97 3.69 6.06
C PRO A 110 12.95 3.74 4.52
N ILE A 111 12.53 4.87 3.96
CA ILE A 111 12.46 5.04 2.50
C ILE A 111 13.60 5.92 2.00
N MET A 112 13.82 7.07 2.66
CA MET A 112 14.76 8.08 2.17
C MET A 112 16.22 7.69 2.43
N ALA A 113 16.51 7.05 3.58
CA ALA A 113 17.85 6.64 3.94
C ALA A 113 18.34 5.39 3.19
N LYS A 114 17.46 4.64 2.52
CA LYS A 114 17.83 3.39 1.82
C LYS A 114 18.98 3.57 0.82
N ASN A 115 19.04 4.71 0.17
CA ASN A 115 20.05 5.00 -0.87
C ASN A 115 21.07 6.06 -0.42
N ASP A 116 21.10 6.39 0.88
CA ASP A 116 21.97 7.40 1.45
C ASP A 116 22.68 6.83 2.71
N PRO A 117 23.89 6.29 2.55
CA PRO A 117 24.65 5.70 3.65
C PRO A 117 25.07 6.73 4.71
N ASP A 118 25.11 8.02 4.35
CA ASP A 118 25.51 9.12 5.23
C ASP A 118 24.31 9.78 5.93
N TRP A 119 23.13 9.16 5.84
CA TRP A 119 21.93 9.65 6.51
C TRP A 119 22.13 9.77 8.01
N VAL A 120 21.86 10.95 8.56
CA VAL A 120 22.05 11.23 9.98
C VAL A 120 20.93 10.58 10.80
N PRO A 121 21.24 9.61 11.67
CA PRO A 121 20.26 8.99 12.53
C PRO A 121 19.81 9.94 13.66
N ILE A 122 18.62 9.71 14.18
CA ILE A 122 18.02 10.49 15.28
C ILE A 122 17.48 9.55 16.36
N ASP A 123 17.46 10.02 17.60
CA ASP A 123 16.77 9.35 18.69
C ASP A 123 15.34 9.89 18.80
N ILE A 124 14.38 9.01 18.99
CA ILE A 124 12.97 9.34 19.09
C ILE A 124 12.40 8.76 20.38
N THR A 125 11.79 9.61 21.20
CA THR A 125 11.13 9.18 22.43
C THR A 125 9.79 9.89 22.58
N PHE A 126 8.71 9.10 22.54
CA PHE A 126 7.36 9.51 22.87
C PHE A 126 6.86 8.64 24.02
N ASP A 127 7.15 9.05 25.23
CA ASP A 127 6.78 8.33 26.44
C ASP A 127 6.06 9.25 27.39
N GLY A 128 4.77 9.01 27.62
CA GLY A 128 3.94 9.82 28.47
C GLY A 128 3.58 11.22 27.92
N CYS A 129 4.13 11.61 26.78
CA CYS A 129 3.78 12.84 26.07
C CYS A 129 2.42 12.69 25.38
N LYS A 130 1.55 13.69 25.54
CA LYS A 130 0.27 13.74 24.83
C LYS A 130 0.35 14.57 23.54
N LEU A 131 1.26 15.52 23.53
CA LEU A 131 1.47 16.44 22.42
C LEU A 131 2.94 16.82 22.31
N THR A 132 3.48 16.66 21.12
CA THR A 132 4.87 17.01 20.79
C THR A 132 4.89 17.96 19.61
N PHE A 133 5.55 19.11 19.78
CA PHE A 133 5.75 20.10 18.73
C PHE A 133 7.16 20.00 18.16
N TYR A 134 7.26 19.82 16.85
CA TYR A 134 8.51 19.97 16.10
C TYR A 134 8.57 21.34 15.45
N THR A 135 9.39 22.22 15.99
CA THR A 135 9.61 23.57 15.44
C THR A 135 11.02 23.69 14.88
N GLY A 136 11.24 24.59 13.96
CA GLY A 136 12.56 24.84 13.40
C GLY A 136 12.52 25.43 11.99
N ARG A 137 13.69 25.76 11.47
CA ARG A 137 13.84 26.35 10.11
C ARG A 137 13.36 25.39 9.01
N HIS A 138 13.07 25.93 7.84
CA HIS A 138 12.87 25.10 6.64
C HIS A 138 14.10 24.21 6.43
N SER A 139 13.90 23.00 5.95
CA SER A 139 14.96 21.98 5.73
C SER A 139 15.62 21.42 7.01
N ALA A 140 15.11 21.69 8.22
CA ALA A 140 15.61 21.10 9.46
C ALA A 140 15.16 19.65 9.72
N GLY A 141 14.61 18.96 8.73
CA GLY A 141 14.19 17.55 8.87
C GLY A 141 12.84 17.32 9.57
N LYS A 142 12.07 18.37 9.92
CA LYS A 142 10.78 18.24 10.62
C LYS A 142 9.79 17.32 9.87
N THR A 143 9.59 17.59 8.59
CA THR A 143 8.71 16.79 7.74
C THR A 143 9.20 15.35 7.61
N THR A 144 10.52 15.14 7.61
CA THR A 144 11.13 13.82 7.60
C THR A 144 10.80 13.04 8.86
N ILE A 145 10.94 13.63 10.05
CA ILE A 145 10.57 13.01 11.34
C ILE A 145 9.10 12.63 11.33
N GLY A 146 8.22 13.55 10.93
CA GLY A 146 6.79 13.29 10.84
C GLY A 146 6.40 12.17 9.89
N LYS A 147 7.20 11.90 8.85
CA LYS A 147 7.03 10.74 7.97
C LYS A 147 7.62 9.47 8.58
N THR A 148 8.76 9.58 9.24
CA THR A 148 9.50 8.45 9.80
C THR A 148 8.74 7.76 10.91
N VAL A 149 8.15 8.51 11.84
CA VAL A 149 7.47 7.95 13.02
C VAL A 149 6.32 7.02 12.65
N PRO A 150 5.34 7.40 11.84
CA PRO A 150 4.24 6.50 11.46
C PRO A 150 4.73 5.32 10.60
N GLN A 151 5.78 5.49 9.80
CA GLN A 151 6.38 4.41 9.03
C GLN A 151 6.98 3.34 9.93
N ILE A 152 7.77 3.74 10.94
CA ILE A 152 8.36 2.82 11.93
C ILE A 152 7.26 2.12 12.73
N GLN A 153 6.25 2.85 13.19
CA GLN A 153 5.11 2.28 13.89
C GLN A 153 4.41 1.20 13.04
N LEU A 154 4.17 1.48 11.77
CA LEU A 154 3.55 0.53 10.86
C LEU A 154 4.43 -0.69 10.64
N MET A 155 5.74 -0.49 10.38
CA MET A 155 6.70 -1.58 10.18
C MET A 155 6.78 -2.49 11.41
N ALA A 156 6.82 -1.90 12.60
CA ALA A 156 6.80 -2.65 13.84
C ALA A 156 5.53 -3.51 13.99
N GLN A 157 4.36 -2.97 13.67
CA GLN A 157 3.09 -3.68 13.82
C GLN A 157 2.87 -4.79 12.81
N ILE A 158 3.49 -4.73 11.63
CA ILE A 158 3.48 -5.84 10.68
C ILE A 158 4.56 -6.90 10.96
N GLY A 159 5.37 -6.73 12.02
CA GLY A 159 6.43 -7.67 12.38
C GLY A 159 7.74 -7.53 11.60
N SER A 160 7.91 -6.44 10.86
CA SER A 160 9.14 -6.17 10.10
C SER A 160 10.26 -5.61 10.97
N TYR A 161 11.49 -5.70 10.46
CA TYR A 161 12.61 -4.93 11.00
C TYR A 161 12.35 -3.43 10.84
N VAL A 162 12.78 -2.65 11.83
CA VAL A 162 12.76 -1.19 11.78
C VAL A 162 14.18 -0.64 11.67
N PRO A 163 14.41 0.45 10.94
CA PRO A 163 15.74 1.06 10.79
C PRO A 163 16.10 1.87 12.03
N ALA A 164 16.54 1.17 13.05
CA ALA A 164 16.98 1.68 14.36
C ALA A 164 18.00 0.74 14.98
N GLU A 165 18.77 1.24 15.95
CA GLU A 165 19.66 0.40 16.76
C GLU A 165 18.88 -0.38 17.80
N GLU A 166 17.97 0.30 18.51
CA GLU A 166 17.03 -0.30 19.46
C GLU A 166 15.65 0.34 19.26
N ALA A 167 14.60 -0.45 19.43
CA ALA A 167 13.23 0.04 19.34
C ALA A 167 12.32 -0.70 20.32
N GLU A 168 11.61 0.05 21.14
CA GLU A 168 10.56 -0.42 22.02
C GLU A 168 9.29 0.38 21.72
N ILE A 169 8.24 -0.30 21.26
CA ILE A 169 7.09 0.35 20.63
C ILE A 169 5.81 -0.32 21.14
N SER A 170 4.86 0.49 21.62
CA SER A 170 3.53 -0.04 21.93
C SER A 170 2.67 -0.20 20.68
N VAL A 171 1.73 -1.15 20.74
CA VAL A 171 0.76 -1.34 19.66
C VAL A 171 -0.18 -0.12 19.62
N ALA A 172 -0.15 0.60 18.50
CA ALA A 172 -1.12 1.66 18.21
C ALA A 172 -2.39 1.02 17.61
N ASP A 173 -3.55 1.38 18.14
CA ASP A 173 -4.82 0.96 17.58
C ASP A 173 -5.21 1.76 16.34
N ARG A 174 -4.66 2.96 16.20
CA ARG A 174 -4.81 3.82 15.02
C ARG A 174 -3.55 4.63 14.78
N ILE A 175 -3.19 4.73 13.51
CA ILE A 175 -2.14 5.62 13.02
C ILE A 175 -2.82 6.60 12.09
N LEU A 176 -2.94 7.85 12.52
CA LEU A 176 -3.60 8.91 11.77
C LEU A 176 -2.54 9.92 11.31
N TYR A 177 -2.44 10.04 10.01
CA TYR A 177 -1.41 10.83 9.35
C TYR A 177 -2.06 11.87 8.43
N ALA A 178 -1.96 13.13 8.80
CA ALA A 178 -2.51 14.25 8.05
C ALA A 178 -1.38 15.19 7.60
N PHE A 179 -0.94 14.99 6.36
CA PHE A 179 -0.02 15.89 5.68
C PHE A 179 -0.72 16.52 4.48
N HIS A 180 -0.57 17.82 4.35
CA HIS A 180 -1.00 18.51 3.15
C HIS A 180 -0.20 17.98 1.95
N LEU A 181 -0.89 17.44 0.96
CA LEU A 181 -0.30 17.11 -0.34
C LEU A 181 -0.26 18.40 -1.17
N PRO A 182 0.91 18.91 -1.57
CA PRO A 182 1.02 20.22 -2.24
C PRO A 182 0.46 20.29 -3.66
N ASP A 183 -0.08 19.21 -4.22
CA ASP A 183 -0.26 19.10 -5.68
C ASP A 183 -1.67 18.76 -6.16
N ILE A 184 -2.71 19.42 -5.67
CA ILE A 184 -3.94 19.52 -6.47
C ILE A 184 -4.40 20.98 -6.43
N LEU A 185 -3.99 21.75 -7.44
CA LEU A 185 -4.32 23.16 -7.67
C LEU A 185 -5.83 23.44 -7.94
N GLN A 186 -6.74 22.57 -7.51
CA GLN A 186 -8.17 22.73 -7.73
C GLN A 186 -8.94 22.74 -6.41
N ASN A 187 -9.42 23.92 -6.03
CA ASN A 187 -10.37 24.21 -4.93
C ASN A 187 -9.82 24.33 -3.51
N ARG A 188 -9.07 25.37 -3.22
CA ARG A 188 -8.64 25.72 -1.85
C ARG A 188 -9.78 25.82 -0.81
N ALA A 189 -10.99 26.20 -1.19
CA ALA A 189 -12.13 26.28 -0.27
C ALA A 189 -12.73 24.90 0.08
N GLY A 190 -12.72 23.94 -0.86
CA GLY A 190 -13.20 22.58 -0.62
C GLY A 190 -12.20 21.73 0.18
N ASP A 191 -10.91 22.04 0.10
CA ASP A 191 -9.86 21.33 0.82
C ASP A 191 -9.91 21.59 2.32
N PHE A 192 -10.16 22.83 2.73
CA PHE A 192 -10.29 23.20 4.16
C PHE A 192 -11.45 22.48 4.85
N GLU A 193 -12.64 22.45 4.26
CA GLU A 193 -13.79 21.73 4.81
C GLU A 193 -13.52 20.21 4.88
N THR A 194 -12.86 19.67 3.87
CA THR A 194 -12.49 18.26 3.82
C THR A 194 -11.47 17.91 4.91
N ASP A 195 -10.48 18.77 5.14
CA ASP A 195 -9.47 18.57 6.19
C ASP A 195 -10.06 18.71 7.60
N LEU A 196 -10.95 19.66 7.82
CA LEU A 196 -11.69 19.76 9.08
C LEU A 196 -12.55 18.53 9.35
N LYS A 197 -13.24 18.01 8.33
CA LYS A 197 -14.03 16.79 8.46
C LYS A 197 -13.17 15.60 8.79
N ARG A 198 -12.04 15.39 8.10
CA ARG A 198 -11.06 14.33 8.40
C ARG A 198 -10.50 14.45 9.82
N THR A 199 -10.16 15.67 10.24
CA THR A 199 -9.65 15.94 11.59
C THR A 199 -10.69 15.62 12.64
N ARG A 200 -11.94 16.01 12.43
CA ARG A 200 -13.06 15.67 13.30
C ARG A 200 -13.30 14.17 13.39
N ASP A 201 -13.33 13.47 12.26
CA ASP A 201 -13.54 12.02 12.21
C ASP A 201 -12.37 11.29 12.89
N SER A 202 -11.14 11.79 12.73
CA SER A 202 -9.95 11.34 13.45
C SER A 202 -10.08 11.54 14.96
N PHE A 203 -10.59 12.68 15.39
CA PHE A 203 -10.81 12.98 16.82
C PHE A 203 -11.82 12.02 17.46
N TYR A 204 -12.93 11.76 16.81
CA TYR A 204 -13.91 10.79 17.31
C TYR A 204 -13.38 9.37 17.37
N ALA A 205 -12.50 9.02 16.46
CA ALA A 205 -11.83 7.71 16.44
C ALA A 205 -10.65 7.61 17.42
N ALA A 206 -10.24 8.71 18.04
CA ALA A 206 -9.08 8.84 18.89
C ALA A 206 -9.21 8.06 20.21
N THR A 207 -8.12 7.36 20.60
CA THR A 207 -7.98 6.67 21.89
C THR A 207 -6.63 7.00 22.53
N PRO A 208 -6.40 6.64 23.80
CA PRO A 208 -5.09 6.79 24.43
C PRO A 208 -3.97 5.99 23.76
N ARG A 209 -4.30 4.98 22.93
CA ARG A 209 -3.34 4.14 22.20
C ARG A 209 -3.10 4.59 20.76
N SER A 210 -3.66 5.71 20.35
CA SER A 210 -3.53 6.18 18.98
C SER A 210 -2.29 7.08 18.80
N LEU A 211 -1.71 7.03 17.58
CA LEU A 211 -0.65 7.91 17.12
C LEU A 211 -1.21 8.88 16.08
N TYR A 212 -1.02 10.18 16.29
CA TYR A 212 -1.44 11.24 15.37
C TYR A 212 -0.23 12.02 14.90
N VAL A 213 -0.14 12.26 13.61
CA VAL A 213 0.88 13.13 13.03
C VAL A 213 0.21 14.14 12.12
N TYR A 214 0.34 15.40 12.49
CA TYR A 214 -0.23 16.53 11.75
C TYR A 214 0.87 17.46 11.25
N ASN A 215 0.73 17.88 10.01
CA ASN A 215 1.54 18.94 9.42
C ASN A 215 0.62 20.07 8.97
N ALA A 216 0.77 21.26 9.61
CA ALA A 216 -0.01 22.46 9.28
C ALA A 216 -1.53 22.24 9.31
N LEU A 217 -2.13 22.15 10.50
CA LEU A 217 -3.57 22.17 10.67
C LEU A 217 -4.15 23.53 10.28
N ALA A 218 -5.35 23.51 9.66
CA ALA A 218 -6.10 24.73 9.31
C ALA A 218 -5.40 25.68 8.32
N SER A 219 -4.49 25.19 7.48
CA SER A 219 -3.86 26.01 6.44
C SER A 219 -4.90 26.50 5.42
N GLY A 220 -4.90 27.80 5.13
CA GLY A 220 -5.81 28.41 4.15
C GLY A 220 -6.71 29.51 4.70
N THR A 221 -6.60 29.86 5.99
CA THR A 221 -7.23 31.01 6.64
C THR A 221 -6.22 32.10 7.00
N THR A 222 -6.62 33.13 7.72
CA THR A 222 -5.69 34.12 8.25
C THR A 222 -4.79 33.48 9.31
N THR A 223 -3.53 33.93 9.43
CA THR A 223 -2.55 33.38 10.39
C THR A 223 -3.08 33.32 11.83
N ARG A 224 -3.90 34.25 12.22
CA ARG A 224 -4.49 34.30 13.56
C ARG A 224 -5.54 33.20 13.75
N GLU A 225 -6.44 33.06 12.80
CA GLU A 225 -7.46 32.01 12.80
C GLU A 225 -6.84 30.60 12.72
N GLU A 226 -5.78 30.45 11.92
CA GLU A 226 -5.01 29.21 11.82
C GLU A 226 -4.44 28.80 13.19
N ILE A 227 -3.84 29.73 13.93
CA ILE A 227 -3.30 29.48 15.26
C ILE A 227 -4.40 29.12 16.26
N GLU A 228 -5.49 29.89 16.30
CA GLU A 228 -6.59 29.65 17.23
C GLU A 228 -7.27 28.30 17.00
N GLN A 229 -7.53 27.95 15.75
CA GLN A 229 -8.13 26.67 15.38
C GLN A 229 -7.19 25.49 15.65
N SER A 230 -5.92 25.60 15.24
CA SER A 230 -4.92 24.57 15.50
C SER A 230 -4.74 24.32 16.98
N TYR A 231 -4.72 25.37 17.81
CA TYR A 231 -4.64 25.25 19.26
C TYR A 231 -5.84 24.48 19.84
N GLY A 232 -7.06 24.84 19.43
CA GLY A 232 -8.27 24.14 19.88
C GLY A 232 -8.24 22.65 19.52
N ILE A 233 -7.91 22.32 18.27
CA ILE A 233 -7.82 20.93 17.79
C ILE A 233 -6.75 20.15 18.58
N LEU A 234 -5.56 20.70 18.73
CA LEU A 234 -4.45 20.03 19.43
C LEU A 234 -4.73 19.85 20.93
N HIS A 235 -5.37 20.85 21.57
CA HIS A 235 -5.83 20.75 22.95
C HIS A 235 -6.81 19.57 23.13
N ASP A 236 -7.78 19.47 22.23
CA ASP A 236 -8.77 18.40 22.27
C ASP A 236 -8.15 17.02 22.07
N PHE A 237 -7.22 16.85 21.11
CA PHE A 237 -6.47 15.62 20.96
C PHE A 237 -5.62 15.27 22.18
N ALA A 238 -5.00 16.25 22.84
CA ALA A 238 -4.26 16.03 24.07
C ALA A 238 -5.14 15.49 25.21
N THR A 239 -6.44 15.83 25.24
CA THR A 239 -7.39 15.29 26.22
C THR A 239 -7.71 13.81 25.98
N LYS A 240 -7.63 13.32 24.75
CA LYS A 240 -7.82 11.90 24.40
C LYS A 240 -6.70 10.99 24.88
N GLY A 241 -5.50 11.52 25.09
CA GLY A 241 -4.38 10.83 25.73
C GLY A 241 -3.51 10.00 24.83
N GLY A 242 -3.72 9.99 23.52
CA GLY A 242 -2.81 9.41 22.53
C GLY A 242 -1.59 10.31 22.28
N ASN A 243 -0.59 9.83 21.53
CA ASN A 243 0.55 10.65 21.12
C ASN A 243 0.18 11.49 19.88
N THR A 244 0.21 12.78 20.02
CA THR A 244 -0.02 13.74 18.94
C THR A 244 1.29 14.46 18.61
N ILE A 245 1.70 14.37 17.36
CA ILE A 245 2.89 15.05 16.83
C ILE A 245 2.41 16.14 15.88
N TYR A 246 2.82 17.37 16.13
CA TYR A 246 2.54 18.53 15.30
C TYR A 246 3.83 19.12 14.73
N ILE A 247 3.82 19.37 13.41
CA ILE A 247 5.00 19.82 12.65
C ILE A 247 4.70 21.16 12.01
#